data_4cbeeecf51b69d232ce883627585f3ab
#
_entry.id   4cbeeecf51b69d232ce883627585f3ab
#
_cell.length_a   1.000
_cell.length_b   1.000
_cell.length_c   1.000
_cell.angle_alpha   90.00
_cell.angle_beta   90.00
_cell.angle_gamma   90.00
#
_symmetry.space_group_name_H-M   'P 1'
#
loop_
_entity.id
_entity.type
_entity.pdbx_description
1 polymer ?
#
loop_
_entity_poly.entity_id
_entity_poly.type
_entity_poly.pdbx_seq_one_letter_code
_entity_poly.pdbx_strand_id
1 'polypeptide(L)'
;AQVIGKSWTTTVGTSLLNKVYGVGFIPVFDVQLAFPYEKKISSYKADARFFVTQKLDGFRAIVEFDNGKVVSIKTRKGKVIDGLTELIEDIERAISADFGHIILDGELLLEDKENKWTSGERFQKTGQMISTDGECEGMGFHIFDALPYDEFQAGVSKLTYTERRQQYLEQFNK
;
A
#
# COMPACT_ATOMS: atom_id res chain seq x y z
N ALA A 1 9.24 -14.67 -30.46
CA ALA A 1 9.97 -13.40 -30.46
C ALA A 1 9.21 -12.31 -29.70
N GLN A 2 7.89 -12.09 -29.96
CA GLN A 2 7.08 -11.07 -29.28
C GLN A 2 6.94 -11.32 -27.76
N VAL A 3 6.77 -12.57 -27.35
CA VAL A 3 6.68 -12.94 -25.92
C VAL A 3 7.98 -12.69 -25.19
N ILE A 4 9.11 -13.03 -25.80
CA ILE A 4 10.45 -12.81 -25.24
C ILE A 4 10.76 -11.31 -25.17
N GLY A 5 10.35 -10.55 -26.18
CA GLY A 5 10.51 -9.10 -26.24
C GLY A 5 9.55 -8.30 -25.37
N LYS A 6 8.64 -8.96 -24.63
CA LYS A 6 7.56 -8.32 -23.86
C LYS A 6 6.74 -7.29 -24.64
N SER A 7 6.65 -7.49 -25.94
CA SER A 7 6.00 -6.54 -26.89
C SER A 7 4.57 -6.93 -27.24
N TRP A 8 4.02 -7.93 -26.57
CA TRP A 8 2.66 -8.40 -26.86
C TRP A 8 1.64 -7.51 -26.14
N THR A 9 0.86 -6.78 -26.91
CA THR A 9 -0.29 -6.03 -26.43
C THR A 9 -1.56 -6.83 -26.78
N THR A 10 -2.35 -7.17 -25.78
CA THR A 10 -3.65 -7.82 -25.98
C THR A 10 -4.76 -6.92 -25.48
N THR A 11 -5.89 -6.93 -26.14
CA THR A 11 -7.12 -6.25 -25.70
C THR A 11 -7.86 -7.06 -24.61
N VAL A 12 -7.42 -8.28 -24.32
CA VAL A 12 -8.01 -9.16 -23.32
C VAL A 12 -7.39 -8.87 -21.97
N GLY A 13 -8.14 -8.22 -21.09
CA GLY A 13 -7.72 -7.94 -19.72
C GLY A 13 -8.02 -9.09 -18.75
N THR A 14 -7.38 -9.05 -17.57
CA THR A 14 -7.55 -10.02 -16.47
C THR A 14 -9.01 -10.28 -16.11
N SER A 15 -9.83 -9.22 -16.08
CA SER A 15 -11.26 -9.33 -15.74
C SER A 15 -12.03 -10.21 -16.73
N LEU A 16 -11.71 -10.12 -18.02
CA LEU A 16 -12.36 -10.95 -19.04
C LEU A 16 -11.90 -12.42 -18.93
N LEU A 17 -10.62 -12.65 -18.68
CA LEU A 17 -10.08 -13.99 -18.47
C LEU A 17 -10.70 -14.65 -17.24
N ASN A 18 -10.78 -13.94 -16.12
CA ASN A 18 -11.41 -14.44 -14.90
C ASN A 18 -12.94 -14.66 -15.08
N LYS A 19 -13.59 -13.90 -15.94
CA LYS A 19 -15.01 -14.13 -16.28
C LYS A 19 -15.23 -15.41 -17.09
N VAL A 20 -14.30 -15.73 -17.99
CA VAL A 20 -14.40 -16.89 -18.90
C VAL A 20 -13.93 -18.17 -18.22
N TYR A 21 -12.81 -18.14 -17.52
CA TYR A 21 -12.15 -19.31 -16.95
C TYR A 21 -12.43 -19.53 -15.45
N GLY A 22 -13.16 -18.63 -14.82
CA GLY A 22 -13.52 -18.69 -13.42
C GLY A 22 -12.79 -17.63 -12.57
N VAL A 23 -13.44 -17.25 -11.45
CA VAL A 23 -12.87 -16.27 -10.50
C VAL A 23 -11.56 -16.80 -9.94
N GLY A 24 -10.50 -15.99 -10.01
CA GLY A 24 -9.17 -16.34 -9.51
C GLY A 24 -8.30 -17.13 -10.49
N PHE A 25 -8.76 -17.38 -11.73
CA PHE A 25 -7.92 -18.00 -12.79
C PHE A 25 -6.62 -17.22 -13.00
N ILE A 26 -6.73 -15.88 -13.06
CA ILE A 26 -5.57 -15.00 -12.91
C ILE A 26 -5.73 -14.32 -11.54
N PRO A 27 -4.81 -14.53 -10.59
CA PRO A 27 -4.84 -13.84 -9.31
C PRO A 27 -4.84 -12.33 -9.50
N VAL A 28 -5.72 -11.64 -8.78
CA VAL A 28 -5.80 -10.18 -8.78
C VAL A 28 -5.35 -9.71 -7.40
N PHE A 29 -4.31 -8.90 -7.38
CA PHE A 29 -3.95 -8.17 -6.18
C PHE A 29 -4.89 -6.97 -6.06
N ASP A 30 -5.73 -6.97 -5.03
CA ASP A 30 -6.73 -5.94 -4.82
C ASP A 30 -6.57 -5.29 -3.46
N VAL A 31 -6.80 -3.99 -3.40
CA VAL A 31 -6.72 -3.21 -2.18
C VAL A 31 -7.96 -2.33 -2.06
N GLN A 32 -8.38 -2.08 -0.84
CA GLN A 32 -9.52 -1.20 -0.59
C GLN A 32 -9.26 0.20 -1.18
N LEU A 33 -10.25 0.73 -1.91
CA LEU A 33 -10.22 2.06 -2.50
C LEU A 33 -11.20 2.99 -1.79
N ALA A 34 -10.79 4.25 -1.64
CA ALA A 34 -11.68 5.31 -1.15
C ALA A 34 -12.72 5.69 -2.20
N PHE A 35 -13.90 6.06 -1.72
CA PHE A 35 -14.94 6.66 -2.54
C PHE A 35 -14.94 8.19 -2.39
N PRO A 36 -15.31 8.94 -3.43
CA PRO A 36 -15.58 10.38 -3.30
C PRO A 36 -16.64 10.64 -2.22
N TYR A 37 -16.37 11.61 -1.36
CA TYR A 37 -17.25 11.97 -0.25
C TYR A 37 -18.68 12.26 -0.71
N GLU A 38 -18.82 13.03 -1.79
CA GLU A 38 -20.12 13.45 -2.34
C GLU A 38 -20.99 12.27 -2.77
N LYS A 39 -20.38 11.15 -3.17
CA LYS A 39 -21.10 9.94 -3.56
C LYS A 39 -21.58 9.09 -2.39
N LYS A 40 -21.04 9.34 -1.20
CA LYS A 40 -21.28 8.48 -0.02
C LYS A 40 -21.90 9.23 1.16
N ILE A 41 -21.90 10.58 1.15
CA ILE A 41 -22.39 11.37 2.27
C ILE A 41 -23.82 10.99 2.70
N SER A 42 -24.71 10.73 1.76
CA SER A 42 -26.09 10.36 2.04
C SER A 42 -26.26 8.97 2.70
N SER A 43 -25.23 8.13 2.65
CA SER A 43 -25.22 6.80 3.29
C SER A 43 -24.76 6.82 4.74
N TYR A 44 -24.23 7.95 5.22
CA TYR A 44 -23.78 8.10 6.60
C TYR A 44 -24.89 8.63 7.49
N LYS A 45 -24.92 8.15 8.73
CA LYS A 45 -25.82 8.70 9.77
C LYS A 45 -25.34 10.09 10.17
N ALA A 46 -26.29 10.93 10.63
CA ALA A 46 -25.98 12.31 11.04
C ALA A 46 -25.00 12.40 12.23
N ASP A 47 -24.93 11.35 13.07
CA ASP A 47 -24.03 11.24 14.22
C ASP A 47 -22.78 10.40 13.95
N ALA A 48 -22.51 10.05 12.70
CA ALA A 48 -21.33 9.26 12.34
C ALA A 48 -20.03 9.99 12.70
N ARG A 49 -19.10 9.27 13.32
CA ARG A 49 -17.76 9.77 13.64
C ARG A 49 -16.80 9.38 12.53
N PHE A 50 -15.91 10.30 12.17
CA PHE A 50 -14.92 10.11 11.13
C PHE A 50 -13.52 10.43 11.66
N PHE A 51 -12.55 9.66 11.20
CA PHE A 51 -11.15 10.08 11.28
C PHE A 51 -10.85 10.98 10.08
N VAL A 52 -10.16 12.09 10.35
CA VAL A 52 -9.69 13.00 9.32
C VAL A 52 -8.18 12.94 9.31
N THR A 53 -7.60 12.61 8.17
CA THR A 53 -6.15 12.53 7.97
C THR A 53 -5.74 13.34 6.77
N GLN A 54 -4.48 13.78 6.76
CA GLN A 54 -3.92 14.42 5.58
C GLN A 54 -3.85 13.41 4.43
N LYS A 55 -4.37 13.81 3.25
CA LYS A 55 -4.13 13.03 2.04
C LYS A 55 -2.71 13.32 1.56
N LEU A 56 -1.85 12.34 1.70
CA LEU A 56 -0.51 12.39 1.12
C LEU A 56 -0.58 12.12 -0.39
N ASP A 57 0.33 12.72 -1.11
CA ASP A 57 0.39 12.63 -2.58
C ASP A 57 1.68 11.89 -2.95
N GLY A 58 1.64 10.59 -2.82
CA GLY A 58 2.75 9.66 -3.05
C GLY A 58 2.31 8.43 -3.84
N PHE A 59 2.94 7.31 -3.57
CA PHE A 59 2.63 6.02 -4.19
C PHE A 59 2.18 5.04 -3.13
N ARG A 60 0.93 4.59 -3.22
CA ARG A 60 0.44 3.57 -2.28
C ARG A 60 1.30 2.33 -2.36
N ALA A 61 1.79 1.90 -1.21
CA ALA A 61 2.56 0.69 -1.04
C ALA A 61 1.94 -0.20 0.03
N ILE A 62 2.00 -1.50 -0.23
CA ILE A 62 1.56 -2.56 0.66
C ILE A 62 2.81 -3.30 1.10
N VAL A 63 3.11 -3.26 2.38
CA VAL A 63 4.25 -3.94 2.98
C VAL A 63 3.76 -5.21 3.67
N GLU A 64 4.30 -6.34 3.26
CA GLU A 64 4.15 -7.60 3.95
C GLU A 64 5.26 -7.72 5.00
N PHE A 65 4.87 -7.77 6.27
CA PHE A 65 5.77 -7.86 7.40
C PHE A 65 5.47 -9.14 8.18
N ASP A 66 6.49 -9.95 8.42
CA ASP A 66 6.35 -11.23 9.10
C ASP A 66 7.43 -11.40 10.17
N ASN A 67 7.02 -11.51 11.43
CA ASN A 67 7.88 -11.80 12.57
C ASN A 67 9.17 -10.95 12.62
N GLY A 68 9.05 -9.64 12.44
CA GLY A 68 10.18 -8.70 12.50
C GLY A 68 10.90 -8.48 11.18
N LYS A 69 10.41 -9.03 10.07
CA LYS A 69 11.03 -8.91 8.75
C LYS A 69 10.05 -8.42 7.69
N VAL A 70 10.52 -7.54 6.83
CA VAL A 70 9.82 -7.15 5.62
C VAL A 70 10.00 -8.25 4.56
N VAL A 71 8.91 -8.90 4.19
CA VAL A 71 8.90 -9.96 3.18
C VAL A 71 8.83 -9.38 1.78
N SER A 72 8.00 -8.36 1.59
CA SER A 72 7.85 -7.69 0.30
C SER A 72 7.22 -6.31 0.44
N ILE A 73 7.55 -5.42 -0.50
CA ILE A 73 6.88 -4.14 -0.69
C ILE A 73 6.28 -4.14 -2.10
N LYS A 74 4.97 -3.91 -2.19
CA LYS A 74 4.22 -4.00 -3.46
C LYS A 74 3.44 -2.72 -3.73
N THR A 75 3.34 -2.36 -4.99
CA THR A 75 2.42 -1.30 -5.44
C THR A 75 0.96 -1.72 -5.26
N ARG A 76 0.04 -0.76 -5.37
CA ARG A 76 -1.41 -1.00 -5.40
C ARG A 76 -1.86 -2.09 -6.40
N LYS A 77 -1.06 -2.36 -7.43
CA LYS A 77 -1.34 -3.39 -8.44
C LYS A 77 -0.57 -4.70 -8.21
N GLY A 78 0.09 -4.84 -7.08
CA GLY A 78 0.83 -6.04 -6.72
C GLY A 78 2.22 -6.17 -7.35
N LYS A 79 2.71 -5.13 -8.07
CA LYS A 79 4.08 -5.13 -8.58
C LYS A 79 5.04 -4.87 -7.42
N VAL A 80 6.06 -5.70 -7.27
CA VAL A 80 7.12 -5.51 -6.27
C VAL A 80 7.88 -4.20 -6.56
N ILE A 81 8.24 -3.51 -5.50
CA ILE A 81 9.13 -2.35 -5.52
C ILE A 81 10.44 -2.80 -4.88
N ASP A 82 11.52 -2.73 -5.64
CA ASP A 82 12.86 -3.08 -5.23
C ASP A 82 13.67 -1.82 -4.85
N GLY A 83 14.88 -2.01 -4.28
CA GLY A 83 15.79 -0.91 -4.00
C GLY A 83 15.39 -0.03 -2.80
N LEU A 84 14.65 -0.58 -1.83
CA LEU A 84 14.20 0.14 -0.63
C LEU A 84 14.90 -0.35 0.64
N THR A 85 16.22 -0.62 0.55
CA THR A 85 16.99 -1.23 1.65
C THR A 85 16.94 -0.40 2.93
N GLU A 86 17.19 0.91 2.86
CA GLU A 86 17.12 1.83 3.99
C GLU A 86 15.73 1.81 4.66
N LEU A 87 14.68 1.90 3.84
CA LEU A 87 13.29 1.87 4.33
C LEU A 87 12.94 0.54 4.99
N ILE A 88 13.38 -0.58 4.42
CA ILE A 88 13.18 -1.91 4.99
C ILE A 88 13.80 -1.99 6.38
N GLU A 89 15.05 -1.55 6.54
CA GLU A 89 15.73 -1.52 7.83
C GLU A 89 15.01 -0.63 8.84
N ASP A 90 14.48 0.51 8.41
CA ASP A 90 13.71 1.42 9.28
C ASP A 90 12.40 0.79 9.74
N ILE A 91 11.67 0.13 8.85
CA ILE A 91 10.43 -0.59 9.20
C ILE A 91 10.73 -1.73 10.17
N GLU A 92 11.75 -2.54 9.91
CA GLU A 92 12.15 -3.67 10.77
C GLU A 92 12.63 -3.21 12.14
N ARG A 93 13.19 -2.02 12.25
CA ARG A 93 13.62 -1.42 13.51
C ARG A 93 12.44 -0.82 14.29
N ALA A 94 11.48 -0.24 13.59
CA ALA A 94 10.36 0.50 14.19
C ALA A 94 9.21 -0.41 14.65
N ILE A 95 9.04 -1.58 14.02
CA ILE A 95 7.88 -2.46 14.25
C ILE A 95 8.33 -3.74 14.96
N SER A 96 7.71 -4.03 16.13
CA SER A 96 8.03 -5.24 16.90
C SER A 96 7.64 -6.51 16.14
N ALA A 97 8.47 -7.54 16.27
CA ALA A 97 8.18 -8.90 15.79
C ALA A 97 6.91 -9.50 16.43
N ASP A 98 6.50 -9.01 17.60
CA ASP A 98 5.32 -9.49 18.33
C ASP A 98 4.00 -9.27 17.57
N PHE A 99 4.00 -8.39 16.57
CA PHE A 99 2.83 -8.23 15.68
C PHE A 99 2.59 -9.43 14.76
N GLY A 100 3.58 -10.34 14.64
CA GLY A 100 3.48 -11.53 13.81
C GLY A 100 3.42 -11.22 12.32
N HIS A 101 2.54 -11.91 11.59
CA HIS A 101 2.37 -11.74 10.14
C HIS A 101 1.25 -10.74 9.84
N ILE A 102 1.61 -9.54 9.44
CA ILE A 102 0.70 -8.43 9.16
C ILE A 102 0.98 -7.77 7.81
N ILE A 103 -0.02 -7.09 7.32
CA ILE A 103 0.08 -6.16 6.19
C ILE A 103 0.04 -4.73 6.72
N LEU A 104 0.98 -3.91 6.25
CA LEU A 104 0.97 -2.47 6.46
C LEU A 104 0.54 -1.81 5.14
N ASP A 105 -0.46 -0.96 5.21
CA ASP A 105 -0.97 -0.21 4.08
C ASP A 105 -0.64 1.27 4.27
N GLY A 106 0.05 1.85 3.32
CA GLY A 106 0.56 3.21 3.48
C GLY A 106 0.89 3.90 2.16
N GLU A 107 1.37 5.12 2.30
CA GLU A 107 1.84 5.94 1.20
C GLU A 107 3.36 6.07 1.26
N LEU A 108 4.01 5.69 0.18
CA LEU A 108 5.45 5.79 -0.04
C LEU A 108 5.74 7.12 -0.72
N LEU A 109 6.62 7.91 -0.13
CA LEU A 109 7.07 9.14 -0.74
C LEU A 109 8.47 9.54 -0.28
N LEU A 110 9.17 10.27 -1.14
CA LEU A 110 10.49 10.82 -0.84
C LEU A 110 10.37 11.86 0.29
N GLU A 111 11.17 11.73 1.34
CA GLU A 111 11.17 12.68 2.44
C GLU A 111 11.75 14.04 2.03
N ASP A 112 11.04 15.10 2.38
CA ASP A 112 11.46 16.50 2.15
C ASP A 112 11.57 17.24 3.48
N LYS A 113 12.62 16.94 4.23
CA LYS A 113 12.86 17.51 5.56
C LYS A 113 13.02 19.04 5.55
N GLU A 114 13.38 19.60 4.41
CA GLU A 114 13.61 21.04 4.27
C GLU A 114 12.44 21.77 3.60
N ASN A 115 11.37 21.05 3.25
CA ASN A 115 10.18 21.57 2.56
C ASN A 115 10.54 22.36 1.26
N LYS A 116 11.47 21.82 0.49
CA LYS A 116 11.96 22.45 -0.75
C LYS A 116 11.04 22.22 -1.94
N TRP A 117 10.21 21.16 -1.87
CA TRP A 117 9.40 20.72 -3.01
C TRP A 117 7.92 20.96 -2.77
N THR A 118 7.24 21.31 -3.83
CA THR A 118 5.77 21.23 -3.87
C THR A 118 5.33 19.77 -3.83
N SER A 119 4.08 19.51 -3.46
CA SER A 119 3.49 18.15 -3.46
C SER A 119 3.68 17.48 -4.84
N GLY A 120 3.45 18.19 -5.94
CA GLY A 120 3.60 17.68 -7.29
C GLY A 120 5.05 17.32 -7.64
N GLU A 121 6.02 18.15 -7.25
CA GLU A 121 7.45 17.85 -7.47
C GLU A 121 7.88 16.64 -6.65
N ARG A 122 7.46 16.55 -5.39
CA ARG A 122 7.72 15.42 -4.51
C ARG A 122 7.16 14.12 -5.10
N PHE A 123 5.90 14.14 -5.58
CA PHE A 123 5.28 13.01 -6.27
C PHE A 123 6.10 12.57 -7.49
N GLN A 124 6.48 13.51 -8.36
CA GLN A 124 7.27 13.19 -9.56
C GLN A 124 8.62 12.57 -9.22
N LYS A 125 9.35 13.14 -8.23
CA LYS A 125 10.64 12.62 -7.77
C LYS A 125 10.51 11.22 -7.18
N THR A 126 9.49 10.99 -6.33
CA THR A 126 9.18 9.67 -5.79
C THR A 126 8.95 8.65 -6.92
N GLY A 127 8.10 9.00 -7.90
CA GLY A 127 7.80 8.14 -9.04
C GLY A 127 9.02 7.83 -9.90
N GLN A 128 9.90 8.80 -10.09
CA GLN A 128 11.15 8.61 -10.80
C GLN A 128 12.06 7.61 -10.08
N MET A 129 12.24 7.77 -8.77
CA MET A 129 13.09 6.88 -7.97
C MET A 129 12.59 5.43 -8.01
N ILE A 130 11.31 5.19 -7.71
CA ILE A 130 10.75 3.81 -7.70
C ILE A 130 10.63 3.17 -9.09
N SER A 131 10.82 3.94 -10.16
CA SER A 131 10.78 3.45 -11.55
C SER A 131 12.17 3.21 -12.14
N THR A 132 13.23 3.64 -11.47
CA THR A 132 14.62 3.50 -11.90
C THR A 132 15.25 2.33 -11.15
N ASP A 133 16.05 1.52 -11.85
CA ASP A 133 16.81 0.46 -11.19
C ASP A 133 17.88 1.06 -10.26
N GLY A 134 17.98 0.54 -9.05
CA GLY A 134 18.94 0.97 -8.05
C GLY A 134 18.31 1.23 -6.68
N GLU A 135 19.13 1.72 -5.74
CA GLU A 135 18.67 2.04 -4.38
C GLU A 135 17.90 3.37 -4.35
N CYS A 136 16.80 3.36 -3.61
CA CYS A 136 15.93 4.51 -3.38
C CYS A 136 16.18 5.06 -1.97
N GLU A 137 17.13 5.98 -1.85
CA GLU A 137 17.48 6.62 -0.58
C GLU A 137 16.47 7.71 -0.18
N GLY A 138 16.32 7.90 1.12
CA GLY A 138 15.48 8.96 1.70
C GLY A 138 13.97 8.76 1.47
N MET A 139 13.53 7.54 1.27
CA MET A 139 12.11 7.20 1.15
C MET A 139 11.46 7.08 2.52
N GLY A 140 10.27 7.68 2.68
CA GLY A 140 9.43 7.53 3.86
C GLY A 140 8.18 6.70 3.55
N PHE A 141 7.72 5.92 4.53
CA PHE A 141 6.49 5.14 4.44
C PHE A 141 5.51 5.58 5.52
N HIS A 142 4.42 6.20 5.10
CA HIS A 142 3.38 6.73 5.98
C HIS A 142 2.23 5.74 6.08
N ILE A 143 2.23 4.95 7.15
CA ILE A 143 1.26 3.89 7.40
C ILE A 143 -0.08 4.51 7.81
N PHE A 144 -1.16 4.16 7.14
CA PHE A 144 -2.52 4.60 7.49
C PHE A 144 -3.46 3.45 7.86
N ASP A 145 -3.10 2.19 7.58
CA ASP A 145 -3.81 1.02 8.06
C ASP A 145 -2.85 -0.16 8.27
N ALA A 146 -3.25 -1.09 9.13
CA ALA A 146 -2.55 -2.36 9.31
C ALA A 146 -3.56 -3.45 9.71
N LEU A 147 -3.35 -4.68 9.22
CA LEU A 147 -4.25 -5.81 9.48
C LEU A 147 -3.49 -7.14 9.37
N PRO A 148 -4.02 -8.23 9.98
CA PRO A 148 -3.47 -9.57 9.83
C PRO A 148 -3.37 -9.99 8.37
N TYR A 149 -2.31 -10.70 8.02
CA TYR A 149 -2.06 -11.18 6.67
C TYR A 149 -3.19 -12.07 6.13
N ASP A 150 -3.71 -12.97 6.95
CA ASP A 150 -4.81 -13.87 6.59
C ASP A 150 -6.13 -13.11 6.29
N GLU A 151 -6.41 -12.04 7.03
CA GLU A 151 -7.55 -11.16 6.76
C GLU A 151 -7.39 -10.38 5.47
N PHE A 152 -6.17 -9.91 5.17
CA PHE A 152 -5.87 -9.28 3.90
C PHE A 152 -6.08 -10.25 2.72
N GLN A 153 -5.58 -11.48 2.84
CA GLN A 153 -5.79 -12.52 1.82
C GLN A 153 -7.26 -12.89 1.64
N ALA A 154 -8.02 -12.89 2.72
CA ALA A 154 -9.47 -13.13 2.68
C ALA A 154 -10.28 -11.94 2.12
N GLY A 155 -9.65 -10.77 1.99
CA GLY A 155 -10.31 -9.53 1.52
C GLY A 155 -11.31 -8.95 2.52
N VAL A 156 -11.27 -9.38 3.78
CA VAL A 156 -12.18 -8.91 4.84
C VAL A 156 -11.48 -8.89 6.19
N SER A 157 -11.58 -7.79 6.90
CA SER A 157 -11.11 -7.71 8.28
C SER A 157 -12.26 -7.90 9.27
N LYS A 158 -12.00 -8.63 10.35
CA LYS A 158 -12.91 -8.82 11.48
C LYS A 158 -12.98 -7.58 12.36
N LEU A 159 -11.94 -6.74 12.32
CA LEU A 159 -11.82 -5.52 13.09
C LEU A 159 -12.31 -4.32 12.27
N THR A 160 -12.95 -3.39 12.94
CA THR A 160 -13.22 -2.05 12.39
C THR A 160 -11.91 -1.27 12.23
N TYR A 161 -11.92 -0.21 11.42
CA TYR A 161 -10.74 0.67 11.30
C TYR A 161 -10.30 1.27 12.65
N THR A 162 -11.24 1.62 13.52
CA THR A 162 -10.94 2.13 14.86
C THR A 162 -10.15 1.11 15.68
N GLU A 163 -10.58 -0.15 15.67
CA GLU A 163 -9.92 -1.23 16.40
C GLU A 163 -8.53 -1.53 15.80
N ARG A 164 -8.40 -1.59 14.48
CA ARG A 164 -7.08 -1.77 13.83
C ARG A 164 -6.13 -0.62 14.16
N ARG A 165 -6.62 0.62 14.14
CA ARG A 165 -5.83 1.78 14.52
C ARG A 165 -5.28 1.66 15.94
N GLN A 166 -6.11 1.28 16.90
CA GLN A 166 -5.71 1.11 18.30
C GLN A 166 -4.76 -0.07 18.48
N GLN A 167 -5.00 -1.17 17.78
CA GLN A 167 -4.21 -2.39 17.92
C GLN A 167 -2.83 -2.28 17.26
N TYR A 168 -2.70 -1.56 16.16
CA TYR A 168 -1.47 -1.47 15.37
C TYR A 168 -0.89 -0.05 15.35
N LEU A 169 -1.55 0.90 14.69
CA LEU A 169 -0.94 2.21 14.39
C LEU A 169 -0.52 2.99 15.64
N GLU A 170 -1.33 2.94 16.70
CA GLU A 170 -1.02 3.62 17.95
C GLU A 170 0.09 2.90 18.76
N GLN A 171 0.43 1.67 18.40
CA GLN A 171 1.52 0.92 19.02
C GLN A 171 2.86 1.11 18.31
N PHE A 172 2.87 1.39 17.00
CA PHE A 172 4.10 1.66 16.23
C PHE A 172 4.81 2.95 16.67
N ASN A 173 4.10 3.85 17.33
CA ASN A 173 4.62 5.15 17.79
C ASN A 173 5.06 5.14 19.28
N LYS A 174 5.20 3.98 19.90
CA LYS A 174 5.67 3.83 21.29
C LYS A 174 7.09 3.30 21.34
#